data_fdcfdd69bbc222db8ec0e2a94341a93f
#
_entry.id   fdcfdd69bbc222db8ec0e2a94341a93f
#
_cell.length_a   1.000
_cell.length_b   1.000
_cell.length_c   1.000
_cell.angle_alpha   90.00
_cell.angle_beta   90.00
_cell.angle_gamma   90.00
#
_symmetry.space_group_name_H-M   'P 1'
#
loop_
_entity.id
_entity.type
_entity.pdbx_description
1 polymer ?
#
loop_
_entity_poly.entity_id
_entity_poly.type
_entity_poly.pdbx_seq_one_letter_code
_entity_poly.pdbx_strand_id
1 'polypeptide(L)'
;NVALFGVDSREASLGKGTRSDTIMIASLNQETGEVKISSVYRDTILQQSDGTYNKENAAYSFGGVEEAVALLNKNLDLNIEHYVAVNFNAMIDVIDTLGGLDIELTEEEVKYTNMYCDETAVVTGRPFEEDLVGAGVHHLDGVQATSFCRIRYTKGDDFKRTERQRFVIEKIVEKLQAANLATINKIADDVFAEVGTNFTLPEILSYAKDFKKYTLGETTGFPFNKSTGTLSGIGSSVLPTDLAGDVQQLHQFFFGDDGYTPSDVVLSIDAGVKKKATDVGKGTTKDNDSYYDDSSNSSSKGSSGNSSNKSSGTSSRSSGSGNSSGSGSSGGSKSDSGSGGGSGSGSSGNSGSGGGSESGGSSSGGSSSGGGSESGGSSSGGGESSGGESAE
;
A
#
# COMPACT_ATOMS: atom_id res chain seq x y z
N ASN A 1 11.24 -15.23 -2.24
CA ASN A 1 10.36 -14.17 -2.77
C ASN A 1 9.41 -13.71 -1.67
N VAL A 2 9.21 -12.40 -1.56
CA VAL A 2 8.32 -11.75 -0.57
C VAL A 2 7.38 -10.80 -1.30
N ALA A 3 6.08 -10.88 -1.02
CA ALA A 3 5.13 -9.88 -1.52
C ALA A 3 5.05 -8.70 -0.53
N LEU A 4 5.11 -7.49 -1.06
CA LEU A 4 5.00 -6.26 -0.31
C LEU A 4 3.71 -5.55 -0.73
N PHE A 5 2.84 -5.27 0.23
CA PHE A 5 1.57 -4.59 -0.01
C PHE A 5 1.52 -3.27 0.77
N GLY A 6 1.25 -2.17 0.07
CA GLY A 6 0.86 -0.91 0.68
C GLY A 6 -0.66 -0.78 0.64
N VAL A 7 -1.28 -0.73 1.79
CA VAL A 7 -2.74 -0.77 1.94
C VAL A 7 -3.26 0.60 2.33
N ASP A 8 -4.20 1.13 1.56
CA ASP A 8 -4.94 2.34 1.91
C ASP A 8 -6.02 1.97 2.94
N SER A 9 -5.60 1.89 4.21
CA SER A 9 -6.49 1.61 5.33
C SER A 9 -6.58 2.83 6.23
N ARG A 10 -7.79 3.39 6.33
CA ARG A 10 -8.12 4.47 7.29
C ARG A 10 -8.32 3.90 8.71
N GLU A 11 -8.48 2.62 8.83
CA GLU A 11 -8.52 1.88 10.09
C GLU A 11 -7.25 1.04 10.20
N ALA A 12 -6.80 0.70 11.39
CA ALA A 12 -5.63 -0.16 11.61
C ALA A 12 -5.78 -1.59 11.02
N SER A 13 -6.87 -1.85 10.27
CA SER A 13 -7.17 -3.14 9.68
C SER A 13 -6.47 -3.30 8.33
N LEU A 14 -5.55 -4.24 8.25
CA LEU A 14 -4.90 -4.70 7.02
C LEU A 14 -5.68 -5.86 6.35
N GLY A 15 -6.94 -6.06 6.72
CA GLY A 15 -7.75 -7.21 6.29
C GLY A 15 -8.54 -6.99 5.00
N LYS A 16 -9.48 -7.91 4.77
CA LYS A 16 -10.44 -7.86 3.66
C LYS A 16 -11.24 -6.56 3.66
N GLY A 17 -11.59 -6.09 2.46
CA GLY A 17 -12.34 -4.86 2.27
C GLY A 17 -11.47 -3.64 1.99
N THR A 18 -10.16 -3.73 2.26
CA THR A 18 -9.17 -2.71 1.87
C THR A 18 -8.57 -3.04 0.51
N ARG A 19 -7.99 -2.06 -0.15
CA ARG A 19 -7.29 -2.27 -1.43
C ARG A 19 -5.81 -2.07 -1.24
N SER A 20 -5.02 -2.94 -1.86
CA SER A 20 -3.59 -2.71 -2.02
C SER A 20 -3.37 -1.72 -3.15
N ASP A 21 -2.89 -0.53 -2.80
CA ASP A 21 -2.56 0.50 -3.79
C ASP A 21 -1.09 0.41 -4.23
N THR A 22 -0.28 -0.31 -3.48
CA THR A 22 1.10 -0.68 -3.79
C THR A 22 1.22 -2.19 -3.71
N ILE A 23 1.75 -2.80 -4.77
CA ILE A 23 1.97 -4.23 -4.89
C ILE A 23 3.35 -4.42 -5.46
N MET A 24 4.24 -5.05 -4.70
CA MET A 24 5.61 -5.29 -5.13
C MET A 24 6.02 -6.71 -4.77
N ILE A 25 6.94 -7.27 -5.54
CA ILE A 25 7.58 -8.54 -5.28
C ILE A 25 9.06 -8.24 -5.08
N ALA A 26 9.58 -8.57 -3.91
CA ALA A 26 11.00 -8.52 -3.60
C ALA A 26 11.58 -9.94 -3.68
N SER A 27 12.64 -10.10 -4.46
CA SER A 27 13.36 -11.36 -4.60
C SER A 27 14.78 -11.19 -4.06
N LEU A 28 15.10 -11.96 -3.02
CA LEU A 28 16.45 -12.00 -2.42
C LEU A 28 17.23 -13.18 -2.98
N ASN A 29 18.34 -12.88 -3.64
CA ASN A 29 19.36 -13.88 -3.94
C ASN A 29 20.18 -14.14 -2.66
N GLN A 30 20.01 -15.30 -2.05
CA GLN A 30 20.66 -15.65 -0.78
C GLN A 30 22.18 -15.86 -0.91
N GLU A 31 22.69 -16.14 -2.10
CA GLU A 31 24.12 -16.32 -2.35
C GLU A 31 24.84 -14.97 -2.45
N THR A 32 24.26 -14.03 -3.19
CA THR A 32 24.89 -12.71 -3.43
C THR A 32 24.45 -11.64 -2.43
N GLY A 33 23.30 -11.83 -1.80
CA GLY A 33 22.65 -10.81 -0.97
C GLY A 33 21.92 -9.71 -1.77
N GLU A 34 21.84 -9.83 -3.10
CA GLU A 34 21.14 -8.89 -3.94
C GLU A 34 19.62 -9.04 -3.80
N VAL A 35 18.92 -7.92 -3.63
CA VAL A 35 17.45 -7.83 -3.60
C VAL A 35 16.98 -7.11 -4.85
N LYS A 36 16.19 -7.75 -5.68
CA LYS A 36 15.53 -7.12 -6.83
C LYS A 36 14.04 -6.91 -6.53
N ILE A 37 13.47 -5.79 -7.01
CA ILE A 37 12.08 -5.44 -6.78
C ILE A 37 11.34 -5.22 -8.09
N SER A 38 10.19 -5.88 -8.25
CA SER A 38 9.23 -5.60 -9.32
C SER A 38 7.92 -5.11 -8.75
N SER A 39 7.45 -3.92 -9.18
CA SER A 39 6.09 -3.46 -8.86
C SER A 39 5.10 -4.07 -9.84
N VAL A 40 4.05 -4.71 -9.35
CA VAL A 40 2.90 -5.09 -10.16
C VAL A 40 1.92 -3.92 -10.18
N TYR A 41 1.59 -3.39 -11.37
CA TYR A 41 0.64 -2.28 -11.47
C TYR A 41 -0.73 -2.76 -10.99
N ARG A 42 -1.30 -2.08 -10.00
CA ARG A 42 -2.51 -2.50 -9.30
C ARG A 42 -3.72 -2.73 -10.20
N ASP A 43 -3.79 -2.03 -11.34
CA ASP A 43 -4.88 -2.13 -12.32
C ASP A 43 -4.60 -3.19 -13.41
N THR A 44 -3.56 -4.01 -13.24
CA THR A 44 -3.23 -5.11 -14.18
C THR A 44 -4.32 -6.17 -14.16
N ILE A 45 -4.83 -6.51 -15.33
CA ILE A 45 -5.83 -7.57 -15.49
C ILE A 45 -5.15 -8.92 -15.38
N LEU A 46 -5.53 -9.67 -14.34
CA LEU A 46 -5.07 -11.01 -14.04
C LEU A 46 -6.24 -11.93 -13.74
N GLN A 47 -6.03 -13.25 -13.83
CA GLN A 47 -7.05 -14.24 -13.51
C GLN A 47 -7.19 -14.40 -12.00
N GLN A 48 -8.39 -14.18 -11.50
CA GLN A 48 -8.75 -14.38 -10.10
C GLN A 48 -8.85 -15.88 -9.76
N SER A 49 -9.00 -16.22 -8.48
CA SER A 49 -9.14 -17.61 -8.02
C SER A 49 -10.40 -18.29 -8.56
N ASP A 50 -11.48 -17.54 -8.77
CA ASP A 50 -12.73 -18.03 -9.34
C ASP A 50 -12.69 -18.22 -10.88
N GLY A 51 -11.55 -17.94 -11.51
CA GLY A 51 -11.35 -18.02 -12.95
C GLY A 51 -11.80 -16.80 -13.73
N THR A 52 -12.39 -15.80 -13.10
CA THR A 52 -12.72 -14.52 -13.74
C THR A 52 -11.47 -13.66 -13.94
N TYR A 53 -11.58 -12.59 -14.74
CA TYR A 53 -10.49 -11.65 -14.96
C TYR A 53 -10.84 -10.30 -14.37
N ASN A 54 -10.01 -9.81 -13.46
CA ASN A 54 -10.17 -8.53 -12.79
C ASN A 54 -8.80 -7.88 -12.53
N LYS A 55 -8.82 -6.65 -12.01
CA LYS A 55 -7.59 -5.97 -11.57
C LYS A 55 -6.90 -6.77 -10.47
N GLU A 56 -5.58 -6.71 -10.43
CA GLU A 56 -4.79 -7.38 -9.41
C GLU A 56 -5.23 -6.99 -7.99
N ASN A 57 -5.37 -5.68 -7.73
CA ASN A 57 -5.75 -5.17 -6.40
C ASN A 57 -7.16 -5.60 -5.91
N ALA A 58 -7.97 -6.17 -6.77
CA ALA A 58 -9.26 -6.74 -6.39
C ALA A 58 -9.10 -8.00 -5.53
N ALA A 59 -8.05 -8.80 -5.76
CA ALA A 59 -7.78 -10.01 -4.99
C ALA A 59 -7.60 -9.68 -3.50
N TYR A 60 -6.80 -8.65 -3.19
CA TYR A 60 -6.61 -8.21 -1.80
C TYR A 60 -7.94 -7.78 -1.16
N SER A 61 -8.77 -7.03 -1.89
CA SER A 61 -10.07 -6.57 -1.38
C SER A 61 -11.06 -7.72 -1.12
N PHE A 62 -11.05 -8.74 -1.98
CA PHE A 62 -11.99 -9.87 -1.87
C PHE A 62 -11.55 -10.93 -0.86
N GLY A 63 -10.28 -11.28 -0.87
CA GLY A 63 -9.73 -12.40 -0.13
C GLY A 63 -8.68 -12.06 0.93
N GLY A 64 -8.20 -10.81 0.97
CA GLY A 64 -7.10 -10.41 1.82
C GLY A 64 -5.74 -10.74 1.21
N VAL A 65 -4.72 -10.71 2.04
CA VAL A 65 -3.34 -10.88 1.61
C VAL A 65 -3.06 -12.28 1.03
N GLU A 66 -3.68 -13.33 1.60
CA GLU A 66 -3.50 -14.71 1.13
C GLU A 66 -4.01 -14.89 -0.30
N GLU A 67 -5.16 -14.29 -0.62
CA GLU A 67 -5.72 -14.32 -1.97
C GLU A 67 -4.84 -13.55 -2.96
N ALA A 68 -4.32 -12.39 -2.56
CA ALA A 68 -3.42 -11.60 -3.40
C ALA A 68 -2.10 -12.35 -3.68
N VAL A 69 -1.50 -12.99 -2.66
CA VAL A 69 -0.30 -13.83 -2.83
C VAL A 69 -0.59 -15.03 -3.74
N ALA A 70 -1.72 -15.72 -3.53
CA ALA A 70 -2.11 -16.86 -4.35
C ALA A 70 -2.33 -16.44 -5.83
N LEU A 71 -2.92 -15.26 -6.04
CA LEU A 71 -3.12 -14.70 -7.38
C LEU A 71 -1.77 -14.41 -8.05
N LEU A 72 -0.83 -13.76 -7.36
CA LEU A 72 0.51 -13.49 -7.90
C LEU A 72 1.23 -14.78 -8.26
N ASN A 73 1.25 -15.76 -7.35
CA ASN A 73 1.88 -17.06 -7.61
C ASN A 73 1.30 -17.75 -8.83
N LYS A 74 -0.03 -17.80 -8.96
CA LYS A 74 -0.71 -18.45 -10.06
C LYS A 74 -0.46 -17.78 -11.41
N ASN A 75 -0.52 -16.44 -11.46
CA ASN A 75 -0.43 -15.71 -12.72
C ASN A 75 1.00 -15.47 -13.19
N LEU A 76 1.99 -15.54 -12.27
CA LEU A 76 3.38 -15.21 -12.55
C LEU A 76 4.33 -16.41 -12.40
N ASP A 77 3.80 -17.61 -12.17
CA ASP A 77 4.56 -18.83 -11.88
C ASP A 77 5.62 -18.62 -10.79
N LEU A 78 5.28 -17.85 -9.74
CA LEU A 78 6.18 -17.59 -8.63
C LEU A 78 5.87 -18.49 -7.43
N ASN A 79 6.84 -18.64 -6.53
CA ASN A 79 6.68 -19.22 -5.22
C ASN A 79 6.93 -18.13 -4.16
N ILE A 80 5.89 -17.33 -3.88
CA ILE A 80 5.89 -16.34 -2.82
C ILE A 80 5.28 -17.01 -1.59
N GLU A 81 6.07 -17.14 -0.54
CA GLU A 81 5.67 -17.78 0.72
C GLU A 81 5.44 -16.76 1.82
N HIS A 82 6.13 -15.61 1.74
CA HIS A 82 6.06 -14.57 2.74
C HIS A 82 5.50 -13.27 2.18
N TYR A 83 4.87 -12.51 3.07
CA TYR A 83 4.38 -11.19 2.75
C TYR A 83 4.64 -10.17 3.86
N VAL A 84 4.65 -8.92 3.47
CA VAL A 84 4.62 -7.76 4.37
C VAL A 84 3.56 -6.79 3.85
N ALA A 85 2.57 -6.47 4.67
CA ALA A 85 1.55 -5.47 4.38
C ALA A 85 1.70 -4.30 5.34
N VAL A 86 1.77 -3.09 4.83
CA VAL A 86 1.95 -1.86 5.59
C VAL A 86 0.84 -0.86 5.28
N ASN A 87 0.47 -0.07 6.28
CA ASN A 87 -0.41 1.09 6.12
C ASN A 87 0.41 2.39 6.06
N PHE A 88 -0.25 3.54 5.96
CA PHE A 88 0.42 4.83 5.93
C PHE A 88 1.14 5.15 7.24
N ASN A 89 0.58 4.76 8.39
CA ASN A 89 1.21 5.03 9.69
C ASN A 89 2.54 4.29 9.84
N ALA A 90 2.58 2.99 9.49
CA ALA A 90 3.81 2.22 9.50
C ALA A 90 4.90 2.85 8.61
N MET A 91 4.51 3.35 7.42
CA MET A 91 5.43 4.03 6.51
C MET A 91 5.98 5.33 7.12
N ILE A 92 5.11 6.15 7.71
CA ILE A 92 5.46 7.40 8.38
C ILE A 92 6.42 7.12 9.54
N ASP A 93 6.10 6.16 10.41
CA ASP A 93 6.91 5.84 11.59
C ASP A 93 8.32 5.33 11.22
N VAL A 94 8.43 4.53 10.14
CA VAL A 94 9.74 4.12 9.62
C VAL A 94 10.55 5.33 9.18
N ILE A 95 9.96 6.20 8.35
CA ILE A 95 10.66 7.35 7.77
C ILE A 95 11.07 8.35 8.86
N ASP A 96 10.18 8.67 9.79
CA ASP A 96 10.45 9.60 10.89
C ASP A 96 11.52 9.04 11.84
N THR A 97 11.48 7.75 12.15
CA THR A 97 12.50 7.10 12.97
C THR A 97 13.88 7.07 12.29
N LEU A 98 13.92 7.01 10.96
CA LEU A 98 15.15 7.17 10.16
C LEU A 98 15.62 8.63 10.05
N GLY A 99 14.86 9.58 10.58
CA GLY A 99 15.16 11.00 10.52
C GLY A 99 14.86 11.63 9.16
N GLY A 100 13.78 11.22 8.50
CA GLY A 100 13.33 11.77 7.23
C GLY A 100 14.13 11.26 6.02
N LEU A 101 13.74 11.71 4.81
CA LEU A 101 14.37 11.36 3.53
C LEU A 101 14.74 12.60 2.73
N ASP A 102 15.94 12.63 2.16
CA ASP A 102 16.35 13.70 1.25
C ASP A 102 15.98 13.31 -0.20
N ILE A 103 15.03 14.04 -0.78
CA ILE A 103 14.48 13.75 -2.11
C ILE A 103 14.53 15.02 -2.98
N GLU A 104 15.03 14.89 -4.19
CA GLU A 104 14.98 15.95 -5.20
C GLU A 104 13.60 15.97 -5.86
N LEU A 105 12.89 17.09 -5.74
CA LEU A 105 11.55 17.30 -6.26
C LEU A 105 11.51 18.36 -7.35
N THR A 106 10.71 18.13 -8.37
CA THR A 106 10.33 19.14 -9.36
C THR A 106 9.26 20.08 -8.76
N GLU A 107 9.08 21.28 -9.36
CA GLU A 107 7.99 22.21 -8.99
C GLU A 107 6.61 21.53 -8.98
N GLU A 108 6.37 20.66 -9.95
CA GLU A 108 5.10 19.94 -10.06
C GLU A 108 4.94 18.93 -8.91
N GLU A 109 6.00 18.23 -8.54
CA GLU A 109 5.98 17.29 -7.42
C GLU A 109 5.84 17.98 -6.07
N VAL A 110 6.51 19.12 -5.87
CA VAL A 110 6.33 19.95 -4.67
C VAL A 110 4.85 20.33 -4.51
N LYS A 111 4.24 20.85 -5.57
CA LYS A 111 2.81 21.23 -5.56
C LYS A 111 1.91 20.07 -5.16
N TYR A 112 2.11 18.91 -5.76
CA TYR A 112 1.24 17.74 -5.48
C TYR A 112 1.59 17.08 -4.15
N THR A 113 2.84 17.08 -3.70
CA THR A 113 3.20 16.62 -2.36
C THR A 113 2.45 17.42 -1.30
N ASN A 114 2.51 18.75 -1.35
CA ASN A 114 1.79 19.61 -0.41
C ASN A 114 0.27 19.37 -0.44
N MET A 115 -0.31 19.22 -1.63
CA MET A 115 -1.74 18.91 -1.76
C MET A 115 -2.11 17.57 -1.08
N TYR A 116 -1.25 16.55 -1.19
CA TYR A 116 -1.50 15.27 -0.55
C TYR A 116 -1.15 15.25 0.94
N CYS A 117 -0.28 16.16 1.44
CA CYS A 117 0.06 16.25 2.86
C CYS A 117 -1.16 16.53 3.72
N ASP A 118 -2.02 17.47 3.32
CA ASP A 118 -3.26 17.78 4.03
C ASP A 118 -4.16 16.55 4.18
N GLU A 119 -4.34 15.81 3.08
CA GLU A 119 -5.15 14.59 3.07
C GLU A 119 -4.50 13.48 3.91
N THR A 120 -3.19 13.27 3.76
CA THR A 120 -2.45 12.24 4.51
C THR A 120 -2.49 12.54 6.00
N ALA A 121 -2.29 13.80 6.40
CA ALA A 121 -2.37 14.22 7.79
C ALA A 121 -3.76 13.97 8.41
N VAL A 122 -4.84 14.27 7.66
CA VAL A 122 -6.21 13.99 8.11
C VAL A 122 -6.46 12.48 8.25
N VAL A 123 -6.02 11.68 7.30
CA VAL A 123 -6.25 10.21 7.29
C VAL A 123 -5.46 9.51 8.41
N THR A 124 -4.22 9.94 8.65
CA THR A 124 -3.30 9.29 9.61
C THR A 124 -3.37 9.90 11.00
N GLY A 125 -3.93 11.12 11.13
CA GLY A 125 -3.89 11.89 12.37
C GLY A 125 -2.48 12.40 12.72
N ARG A 126 -1.53 12.36 11.77
CA ARG A 126 -0.13 12.79 11.97
C ARG A 126 0.06 14.19 11.38
N PRO A 127 0.69 15.12 12.10
CA PRO A 127 1.09 16.41 11.53
C PRO A 127 2.26 16.22 10.57
N PHE A 128 2.48 17.19 9.70
CA PHE A 128 3.69 17.32 8.88
C PHE A 128 4.35 18.67 9.18
N GLU A 129 5.60 18.82 8.76
CA GLU A 129 6.31 20.09 8.83
C GLU A 129 5.70 21.12 7.87
N GLU A 130 6.39 22.23 7.62
CA GLU A 130 5.91 23.29 6.74
C GLU A 130 5.80 22.81 5.28
N ASP A 131 4.95 23.49 4.49
CA ASP A 131 4.83 23.29 3.07
C ASP A 131 6.19 23.42 2.35
N LEU A 132 6.45 22.52 1.40
CA LEU A 132 7.63 22.55 0.56
C LEU A 132 7.56 23.75 -0.41
N VAL A 133 8.70 24.40 -0.66
CA VAL A 133 8.76 25.58 -1.52
C VAL A 133 9.86 25.45 -2.57
N GLY A 134 9.46 25.53 -3.85
CA GLY A 134 10.37 25.50 -4.99
C GLY A 134 10.92 24.12 -5.31
N ALA A 135 11.43 23.94 -6.52
CA ALA A 135 12.11 22.71 -6.92
C ALA A 135 13.48 22.58 -6.25
N GLY A 136 13.94 21.36 -6.02
CA GLY A 136 15.25 21.06 -5.46
C GLY A 136 15.21 19.90 -4.48
N VAL A 137 16.29 19.73 -3.73
CA VAL A 137 16.39 18.72 -2.69
C VAL A 137 15.68 19.20 -1.43
N HIS A 138 14.71 18.43 -0.98
CA HIS A 138 13.94 18.64 0.23
C HIS A 138 14.18 17.52 1.21
N HIS A 139 14.26 17.87 2.50
CA HIS A 139 14.24 16.91 3.58
C HIS A 139 12.78 16.64 3.96
N LEU A 140 12.26 15.48 3.59
CA LEU A 140 10.87 15.10 3.79
C LEU A 140 10.69 14.35 5.10
N ASP A 141 9.71 14.74 5.91
CA ASP A 141 9.20 13.93 7.02
C ASP A 141 8.38 12.74 6.49
N GLY A 142 7.90 11.88 7.42
CA GLY A 142 7.15 10.68 7.04
C GLY A 142 5.86 10.98 6.32
N VAL A 143 5.13 12.04 6.70
CA VAL A 143 3.88 12.45 6.05
C VAL A 143 4.16 12.97 4.64
N GLN A 144 5.18 13.81 4.48
CA GLN A 144 5.58 14.39 3.20
C GLN A 144 6.06 13.30 2.23
N ALA A 145 6.92 12.38 2.68
CA ALA A 145 7.43 11.28 1.85
C ALA A 145 6.32 10.28 1.47
N THR A 146 5.40 9.98 2.39
CA THR A 146 4.21 9.17 2.10
C THR A 146 3.30 9.87 1.08
N SER A 147 3.12 11.18 1.21
CA SER A 147 2.34 11.99 0.28
C SER A 147 2.96 12.05 -1.12
N PHE A 148 4.28 12.15 -1.21
CA PHE A 148 5.02 12.04 -2.48
C PHE A 148 4.76 10.69 -3.18
N CYS A 149 4.69 9.58 -2.43
CA CYS A 149 4.35 8.26 -2.96
C CYS A 149 2.92 8.15 -3.52
N ARG A 150 2.03 9.08 -3.16
CA ARG A 150 0.61 9.07 -3.55
C ARG A 150 0.34 9.87 -4.82
N ILE A 151 1.29 10.66 -5.32
CA ILE A 151 1.11 11.56 -6.48
C ILE A 151 0.70 10.76 -7.73
N ARG A 152 -0.43 11.18 -8.34
CA ARG A 152 -0.97 10.62 -9.58
C ARG A 152 -1.10 11.65 -10.71
N TYR A 153 -1.17 12.94 -10.39
CA TYR A 153 -1.51 14.00 -11.35
C TYR A 153 -0.33 14.50 -12.21
N THR A 154 0.79 13.78 -12.23
CA THR A 154 1.91 14.07 -13.12
C THR A 154 1.84 13.25 -14.40
N LYS A 155 2.51 13.70 -15.45
CA LYS A 155 2.59 12.94 -16.72
C LYS A 155 3.12 11.52 -16.45
N GLY A 156 2.34 10.50 -16.84
CA GLY A 156 2.68 9.09 -16.59
C GLY A 156 1.84 8.44 -15.48
N ASP A 157 0.99 9.24 -14.78
CA ASP A 157 -0.09 8.79 -13.91
C ASP A 157 0.34 7.66 -12.92
N ASP A 158 -0.36 6.54 -12.91
CA ASP A 158 -0.15 5.42 -12.00
C ASP A 158 1.23 4.75 -12.16
N PHE A 159 1.80 4.76 -13.36
CA PHE A 159 3.15 4.23 -13.60
C PHE A 159 4.21 5.06 -12.88
N LYS A 160 4.10 6.40 -12.93
CA LYS A 160 5.00 7.30 -12.18
C LYS A 160 4.81 7.18 -10.67
N ARG A 161 3.60 6.91 -10.21
CA ARG A 161 3.37 6.64 -8.79
C ARG A 161 4.15 5.42 -8.33
N THR A 162 4.12 4.30 -9.07
CA THR A 162 4.88 3.11 -8.70
C THR A 162 6.39 3.29 -8.79
N GLU A 163 6.89 4.14 -9.69
CA GLU A 163 8.30 4.54 -9.72
C GLU A 163 8.69 5.31 -8.46
N ARG A 164 7.87 6.30 -8.02
CA ARG A 164 8.10 7.05 -6.78
C ARG A 164 8.10 6.14 -5.55
N GLN A 165 7.19 5.17 -5.51
CA GLN A 165 7.13 4.21 -4.42
C GLN A 165 8.41 3.36 -4.34
N ARG A 166 8.92 2.85 -5.46
CA ARG A 166 10.21 2.13 -5.48
C ARG A 166 11.37 3.03 -5.06
N PHE A 167 11.41 4.26 -5.57
CA PHE A 167 12.43 5.24 -5.22
C PHE A 167 12.45 5.56 -3.71
N VAL A 168 11.28 5.70 -3.08
CA VAL A 168 11.21 5.93 -1.63
C VAL A 168 11.67 4.69 -0.87
N ILE A 169 11.33 3.47 -1.31
CA ILE A 169 11.87 2.24 -0.73
C ILE A 169 13.40 2.19 -0.83
N GLU A 170 13.96 2.58 -1.97
CA GLU A 170 15.41 2.68 -2.16
C GLU A 170 16.03 3.62 -1.11
N LYS A 171 15.45 4.82 -0.92
CA LYS A 171 15.91 5.79 0.10
C LYS A 171 15.77 5.27 1.53
N ILE A 172 14.71 4.54 1.85
CA ILE A 172 14.54 3.88 3.14
C ILE A 172 15.62 2.83 3.35
N VAL A 173 15.90 1.99 2.34
CA VAL A 173 16.96 0.96 2.43
C VAL A 173 18.33 1.59 2.62
N GLU A 174 18.69 2.65 1.88
CA GLU A 174 19.93 3.41 2.05
C GLU A 174 20.08 3.91 3.50
N LYS A 175 19.04 4.52 4.06
CA LYS A 175 19.03 5.02 5.45
C LYS A 175 19.12 3.89 6.48
N LEU A 176 18.40 2.78 6.26
CA LEU A 176 18.47 1.60 7.12
C LEU A 176 19.86 1.00 7.16
N GLN A 177 20.55 0.89 6.01
CA GLN A 177 21.92 0.36 5.93
C GLN A 177 22.92 1.23 6.69
N ALA A 178 22.70 2.54 6.73
CA ALA A 178 23.50 3.48 7.50
C ALA A 178 23.13 3.53 9.00
N ALA A 179 21.94 3.02 9.35
CA ALA A 179 21.42 3.11 10.72
C ALA A 179 22.20 2.23 11.71
N ASN A 180 22.19 2.65 12.96
CA ASN A 180 22.71 1.85 14.07
C ASN A 180 21.66 0.86 14.58
N LEU A 181 22.11 -0.14 15.34
CA LEU A 181 21.23 -1.19 15.87
C LEU A 181 20.10 -0.65 16.77
N ALA A 182 20.33 0.43 17.49
CA ALA A 182 19.30 1.03 18.35
C ALA A 182 18.15 1.62 17.51
N THR A 183 18.47 2.27 16.39
CA THR A 183 17.48 2.78 15.45
C THR A 183 16.69 1.63 14.80
N ILE A 184 17.36 0.55 14.39
CA ILE A 184 16.70 -0.63 13.82
C ILE A 184 15.75 -1.28 14.82
N ASN A 185 16.18 -1.46 16.08
CA ASN A 185 15.32 -2.00 17.13
C ASN A 185 14.11 -1.09 17.40
N LYS A 186 14.32 0.24 17.41
CA LYS A 186 13.21 1.19 17.59
C LYS A 186 12.19 1.07 16.47
N ILE A 187 12.64 0.97 15.20
CA ILE A 187 11.73 0.75 14.06
C ILE A 187 10.95 -0.56 14.25
N ALA A 188 11.63 -1.64 14.65
CA ALA A 188 10.97 -2.91 14.88
C ALA A 188 9.89 -2.81 15.98
N ASP A 189 10.19 -2.12 17.08
CA ASP A 189 9.26 -1.95 18.20
C ASP A 189 8.06 -1.05 17.83
N ASP A 190 8.30 0.06 17.12
CA ASP A 190 7.26 1.05 16.76
C ASP A 190 6.33 0.54 15.65
N VAL A 191 6.89 -0.18 14.68
CA VAL A 191 6.19 -0.52 13.42
C VAL A 191 5.56 -1.90 13.46
N PHE A 192 6.08 -2.83 14.28
CA PHE A 192 5.64 -4.23 14.27
C PHE A 192 4.14 -4.43 14.50
N ALA A 193 3.52 -3.56 15.30
CA ALA A 193 2.07 -3.62 15.59
C ALA A 193 1.20 -3.15 14.40
N GLU A 194 1.78 -2.42 13.44
CA GLU A 194 1.09 -1.84 12.28
C GLU A 194 1.39 -2.57 10.97
N VAL A 195 2.22 -3.62 11.05
CA VAL A 195 2.63 -4.44 9.91
C VAL A 195 1.92 -5.80 9.95
N GLY A 196 1.24 -6.15 8.87
CA GLY A 196 0.76 -7.50 8.64
C GLY A 196 1.84 -8.34 7.99
N THR A 197 2.23 -9.46 8.62
CA THR A 197 3.21 -10.37 8.05
C THR A 197 3.00 -11.80 8.55
N ASN A 198 3.42 -12.78 7.76
CA ASN A 198 3.50 -14.19 8.18
C ASN A 198 4.93 -14.63 8.52
N PHE A 199 5.90 -13.71 8.50
CA PHE A 199 7.21 -14.00 9.02
C PHE A 199 7.15 -14.32 10.52
N THR A 200 7.80 -15.37 10.92
CA THR A 200 8.01 -15.67 12.35
C THR A 200 9.15 -14.81 12.91
N LEU A 201 9.13 -14.56 14.21
CA LEU A 201 10.20 -13.81 14.87
C LEU A 201 11.60 -14.42 14.65
N PRO A 202 11.81 -15.76 14.68
CA PRO A 202 13.11 -16.35 14.36
C PRO A 202 13.58 -16.06 12.93
N GLU A 203 12.67 -16.05 11.94
CA GLU A 203 13.01 -15.72 10.55
C GLU A 203 13.42 -14.25 10.44
N ILE A 204 12.65 -13.33 11.02
CA ILE A 204 12.98 -11.90 11.05
C ILE A 204 14.38 -11.70 11.66
N LEU A 205 14.67 -12.32 12.81
CA LEU A 205 15.96 -12.24 13.46
C LEU A 205 17.09 -12.84 12.63
N SER A 206 16.81 -13.89 11.86
CA SER A 206 17.78 -14.49 10.94
C SER A 206 18.16 -13.51 9.83
N TYR A 207 17.19 -12.90 9.17
CA TYR A 207 17.44 -11.89 8.14
C TYR A 207 18.08 -10.62 8.72
N ALA A 208 17.67 -10.20 9.91
CA ALA A 208 18.22 -9.01 10.58
C ALA A 208 19.72 -9.13 10.89
N LYS A 209 20.23 -10.33 11.16
CA LYS A 209 21.67 -10.54 11.40
C LYS A 209 22.52 -10.21 10.19
N ASP A 210 21.98 -10.51 9.00
CA ASP A 210 22.67 -10.36 7.72
C ASP A 210 22.27 -9.10 6.96
N PHE A 211 21.48 -8.24 7.58
CA PHE A 211 20.88 -7.06 6.96
C PHE A 211 21.90 -6.17 6.19
N LYS A 212 23.10 -5.99 6.74
CA LYS A 212 24.17 -5.20 6.08
C LYS A 212 24.80 -5.87 4.86
N LYS A 213 24.52 -7.15 4.65
CA LYS A 213 24.98 -7.90 3.45
C LYS A 213 24.03 -7.73 2.27
N TYR A 214 22.76 -7.35 2.54
CA TYR A 214 21.78 -7.18 1.49
C TYR A 214 21.99 -5.86 0.77
N THR A 215 21.94 -5.91 -0.55
CA THR A 215 22.04 -4.73 -1.41
C THR A 215 20.82 -4.65 -2.30
N LEU A 216 20.24 -3.46 -2.42
CA LEU A 216 19.17 -3.26 -3.37
C LEU A 216 19.78 -3.18 -4.77
N GLY A 217 19.38 -4.11 -5.63
CA GLY A 217 19.73 -4.17 -7.04
C GLY A 217 18.72 -3.43 -7.91
N GLU A 218 18.53 -3.92 -9.12
CA GLU A 218 17.61 -3.31 -10.09
C GLU A 218 16.16 -3.37 -9.64
N THR A 219 15.38 -2.35 -10.02
CA THR A 219 13.95 -2.30 -9.81
C THR A 219 13.19 -2.13 -11.13
N THR A 220 12.00 -2.71 -11.24
CA THR A 220 11.19 -2.66 -12.46
C THR A 220 9.69 -2.58 -12.18
N GLY A 221 8.89 -2.46 -13.24
CA GLY A 221 7.43 -2.52 -13.18
C GLY A 221 6.87 -3.59 -14.12
N PHE A 222 5.90 -4.33 -13.64
CA PHE A 222 5.21 -5.41 -14.36
C PHE A 222 3.73 -5.04 -14.62
N PRO A 223 3.18 -5.36 -15.80
CA PRO A 223 3.80 -6.05 -16.93
C PRO A 223 4.74 -5.15 -17.74
N PHE A 224 5.69 -5.74 -18.44
CA PHE A 224 6.64 -5.01 -19.31
C PHE A 224 5.95 -4.54 -20.58
N ASN A 225 5.23 -5.45 -21.25
CA ASN A 225 4.49 -5.21 -22.48
C ASN A 225 3.01 -5.00 -22.18
N LYS A 226 2.54 -3.76 -22.23
CA LYS A 226 1.20 -3.41 -21.77
C LYS A 226 0.51 -2.39 -22.65
N SER A 227 -0.80 -2.46 -22.63
CA SER A 227 -1.70 -1.39 -23.09
C SER A 227 -2.61 -0.97 -21.94
N THR A 228 -3.27 0.17 -22.10
CA THR A 228 -4.29 0.64 -21.16
C THR A 228 -5.63 0.79 -21.85
N GLY A 229 -6.70 0.55 -21.12
CA GLY A 229 -8.05 0.69 -21.67
C GLY A 229 -9.12 0.55 -20.60
N THR A 230 -10.34 0.97 -20.93
CA THR A 230 -11.48 0.84 -20.03
C THR A 230 -12.26 -0.42 -20.35
N LEU A 231 -12.42 -1.30 -19.38
CA LEU A 231 -13.22 -2.51 -19.45
C LEU A 231 -14.57 -2.31 -18.77
N SER A 232 -15.66 -2.74 -19.42
CA SER A 232 -17.00 -2.66 -18.85
C SER A 232 -17.10 -3.45 -17.55
N GLY A 233 -17.61 -2.81 -16.47
CA GLY A 233 -17.75 -3.39 -15.14
C GLY A 233 -16.45 -3.49 -14.32
N ILE A 234 -15.29 -3.10 -14.91
CA ILE A 234 -13.98 -3.14 -14.23
C ILE A 234 -13.38 -1.72 -14.16
N GLY A 235 -13.59 -0.90 -15.22
CA GLY A 235 -13.03 0.44 -15.28
C GLY A 235 -11.67 0.50 -16.00
N SER A 236 -10.90 1.58 -15.76
CA SER A 236 -9.56 1.77 -16.32
C SER A 236 -8.64 0.63 -15.90
N SER A 237 -7.94 0.03 -16.83
CA SER A 237 -7.20 -1.23 -16.65
C SER A 237 -5.88 -1.20 -17.40
N VAL A 238 -4.90 -1.90 -16.85
CA VAL A 238 -3.62 -2.24 -17.49
C VAL A 238 -3.75 -3.66 -18.05
N LEU A 239 -3.50 -3.81 -19.31
CA LEU A 239 -3.67 -5.07 -20.03
C LEU A 239 -2.31 -5.54 -20.54
N PRO A 240 -1.76 -6.63 -19.99
CA PRO A 240 -0.60 -7.29 -20.59
C PRO A 240 -0.90 -7.62 -22.06
N THR A 241 -0.03 -7.25 -22.99
CA THR A 241 -0.17 -7.58 -24.40
C THR A 241 0.41 -8.96 -24.72
N ASP A 242 1.31 -9.42 -23.87
CA ASP A 242 1.95 -10.74 -23.92
C ASP A 242 2.35 -11.17 -22.49
N LEU A 243 1.37 -11.62 -21.72
CA LEU A 243 1.60 -11.99 -20.31
C LEU A 243 2.64 -13.12 -20.20
N ALA A 244 2.58 -14.11 -21.08
CA ALA A 244 3.54 -15.22 -21.04
C ALA A 244 4.99 -14.75 -21.28
N GLY A 245 5.20 -13.86 -22.25
CA GLY A 245 6.51 -13.24 -22.49
C GLY A 245 6.93 -12.32 -21.33
N ASP A 246 6.00 -11.59 -20.72
CA ASP A 246 6.26 -10.76 -19.55
C ASP A 246 6.66 -11.60 -18.32
N VAL A 247 6.03 -12.76 -18.11
CA VAL A 247 6.39 -13.69 -17.03
C VAL A 247 7.79 -14.29 -17.26
N GLN A 248 8.09 -14.67 -18.51
CA GLN A 248 9.45 -15.13 -18.84
C GLN A 248 10.50 -14.04 -18.56
N GLN A 249 10.23 -12.80 -18.94
CA GLN A 249 11.13 -11.68 -18.67
C GLN A 249 11.25 -11.40 -17.15
N LEU A 250 10.17 -11.60 -16.37
CA LEU A 250 10.19 -11.45 -14.93
C LEU A 250 11.09 -12.50 -14.26
N HIS A 251 11.02 -13.75 -14.69
CA HIS A 251 11.91 -14.82 -14.21
C HIS A 251 13.36 -14.57 -14.57
N GLN A 252 13.64 -14.11 -15.79
CA GLN A 252 14.96 -13.64 -16.20
C GLN A 252 15.45 -12.51 -15.29
N PHE A 253 14.60 -11.51 -15.01
CA PHE A 253 14.94 -10.39 -14.16
C PHE A 253 15.28 -10.84 -12.74
N PHE A 254 14.45 -11.68 -12.10
CA PHE A 254 14.65 -12.09 -10.72
C PHE A 254 15.76 -13.13 -10.56
N PHE A 255 15.81 -14.13 -11.43
CA PHE A 255 16.60 -15.33 -11.22
C PHE A 255 17.74 -15.50 -12.23
N GLY A 256 17.81 -14.65 -13.27
CA GLY A 256 18.77 -14.80 -14.36
C GLY A 256 18.53 -16.09 -15.18
N ASP A 257 17.30 -16.62 -15.14
CA ASP A 257 16.95 -17.87 -15.82
C ASP A 257 16.49 -17.62 -17.25
N ASP A 258 17.44 -17.71 -18.19
CA ASP A 258 17.19 -17.61 -19.63
C ASP A 258 16.43 -18.82 -20.19
N GLY A 259 16.41 -19.92 -19.46
CA GLY A 259 15.79 -21.18 -19.88
C GLY A 259 14.36 -21.38 -19.39
N TYR A 260 13.83 -20.45 -18.57
CA TYR A 260 12.49 -20.55 -18.04
C TYR A 260 11.43 -20.52 -19.15
N THR A 261 10.49 -21.45 -19.06
CA THR A 261 9.32 -21.53 -19.97
C THR A 261 8.04 -21.43 -19.15
N PRO A 262 7.12 -20.50 -19.50
CA PRO A 262 5.86 -20.35 -18.79
C PRO A 262 5.07 -21.67 -18.75
N SER A 263 4.43 -21.93 -17.59
CA SER A 263 3.58 -23.11 -17.42
C SER A 263 2.33 -23.04 -18.31
N ASP A 264 1.69 -24.21 -18.52
CA ASP A 264 0.41 -24.30 -19.20
C ASP A 264 -0.67 -23.42 -18.54
N VAL A 265 -0.56 -23.18 -17.22
CA VAL A 265 -1.45 -22.27 -16.48
C VAL A 265 -1.26 -20.84 -16.95
N VAL A 266 -0.02 -20.34 -16.99
CA VAL A 266 0.29 -18.99 -17.48
C VAL A 266 -0.08 -18.83 -18.94
N LEU A 267 0.18 -19.81 -19.79
CA LEU A 267 -0.22 -19.78 -21.20
C LEU A 267 -1.74 -19.72 -21.37
N SER A 268 -2.49 -20.45 -20.54
CA SER A 268 -3.96 -20.39 -20.53
C SER A 268 -4.47 -19.01 -20.06
N ILE A 269 -3.84 -18.44 -19.03
CA ILE A 269 -4.20 -17.11 -18.52
C ILE A 269 -3.89 -16.04 -19.57
N ASP A 270 -2.73 -16.10 -20.22
CA ASP A 270 -2.35 -15.18 -21.29
C ASP A 270 -3.40 -15.14 -22.42
N ALA A 271 -3.85 -16.32 -22.86
CA ALA A 271 -4.92 -16.41 -23.86
C ALA A 271 -6.22 -15.75 -23.37
N GLY A 272 -6.55 -15.90 -22.09
CA GLY A 272 -7.70 -15.27 -21.46
C GLY A 272 -7.58 -13.75 -21.35
N VAL A 273 -6.40 -13.24 -20.97
CA VAL A 273 -6.10 -11.79 -20.91
C VAL A 273 -6.19 -11.19 -22.31
N LYS A 274 -5.58 -11.81 -23.32
CA LYS A 274 -5.67 -11.38 -24.72
C LYS A 274 -7.13 -11.32 -25.21
N LYS A 275 -7.93 -12.33 -24.85
CA LYS A 275 -9.37 -12.31 -25.13
C LYS A 275 -10.08 -11.15 -24.40
N LYS A 276 -9.78 -10.92 -23.12
CA LYS A 276 -10.36 -9.83 -22.35
C LYS A 276 -10.00 -8.46 -22.92
N ALA A 277 -8.78 -8.29 -23.44
CA ALA A 277 -8.34 -7.07 -24.10
C ALA A 277 -9.19 -6.70 -25.33
N THR A 278 -9.83 -7.67 -25.99
CA THR A 278 -10.77 -7.38 -27.12
C THR A 278 -12.06 -6.69 -26.65
N ASP A 279 -12.33 -6.65 -25.35
CA ASP A 279 -13.53 -6.02 -24.76
C ASP A 279 -13.31 -4.56 -24.37
N VAL A 280 -12.11 -4.01 -24.58
CA VAL A 280 -11.81 -2.60 -24.34
C VAL A 280 -12.73 -1.71 -25.15
N GLY A 281 -13.37 -0.77 -24.47
CA GLY A 281 -14.34 0.16 -25.09
C GLY A 281 -15.70 -0.44 -25.44
N LYS A 282 -15.92 -1.75 -25.26
CA LYS A 282 -17.22 -2.37 -25.47
C LYS A 282 -18.10 -2.20 -24.23
N GLY A 283 -19.33 -1.68 -24.42
CA GLY A 283 -20.34 -1.63 -23.35
C GLY A 283 -20.12 -0.56 -22.27
N THR A 284 -19.32 0.46 -22.51
CA THR A 284 -19.25 1.64 -21.67
C THR A 284 -20.52 2.46 -21.81
N THR A 285 -21.58 2.11 -21.08
CA THR A 285 -22.63 3.06 -20.76
C THR A 285 -22.10 4.05 -19.73
N LYS A 286 -22.45 5.32 -19.88
CA LYS A 286 -21.90 6.50 -19.14
C LYS A 286 -22.10 6.49 -17.61
N ASP A 287 -22.45 5.38 -16.99
CA ASP A 287 -23.01 5.37 -15.65
C ASP A 287 -22.06 4.90 -14.56
N ASN A 288 -20.75 4.66 -14.84
CA ASN A 288 -19.83 4.14 -13.83
C ASN A 288 -18.55 4.96 -13.57
N ASP A 289 -18.46 6.20 -14.05
CA ASP A 289 -17.33 7.08 -13.70
C ASP A 289 -17.45 7.74 -12.31
N SER A 290 -18.48 7.38 -11.53
CA SER A 290 -18.73 7.99 -10.22
C SER A 290 -18.04 7.32 -9.04
N TYR A 291 -17.16 6.32 -9.27
CA TYR A 291 -16.56 5.58 -8.15
C TYR A 291 -15.15 6.03 -7.75
N TYR A 292 -14.61 7.05 -8.39
CA TYR A 292 -13.26 7.57 -8.10
C TYR A 292 -13.17 9.09 -7.94
N ASP A 293 -14.28 9.76 -7.64
CA ASP A 293 -14.25 11.17 -7.24
C ASP A 293 -14.55 11.29 -5.74
N ASP A 294 -13.55 10.98 -4.92
CA ASP A 294 -13.54 11.37 -3.52
C ASP A 294 -12.79 12.71 -3.39
N SER A 295 -13.31 13.71 -4.05
CA SER A 295 -13.00 15.08 -3.76
C SER A 295 -14.19 15.69 -3.03
N SER A 296 -14.12 15.68 -1.70
CA SER A 296 -14.98 16.48 -0.85
C SER A 296 -14.76 17.97 -1.16
N ASN A 297 -15.49 18.47 -2.16
CA ASN A 297 -15.55 19.88 -2.44
C ASN A 297 -16.63 20.53 -1.56
N SER A 298 -16.22 21.02 -0.40
CA SER A 298 -17.04 21.94 0.38
C SER A 298 -16.98 23.33 -0.26
N SER A 299 -17.87 23.59 -1.20
CA SER A 299 -18.04 24.92 -1.78
C SER A 299 -18.78 25.84 -0.83
N SER A 300 -18.06 26.80 -0.28
CA SER A 300 -18.62 28.02 0.27
C SER A 300 -19.20 28.88 -0.87
N LYS A 301 -20.50 29.12 -0.80
CA LYS A 301 -21.21 30.12 -1.62
C LYS A 301 -20.72 31.53 -1.31
N GLY A 302 -20.11 32.18 -2.27
CA GLY A 302 -19.90 33.63 -2.32
C GLY A 302 -20.69 34.23 -3.47
N SER A 303 -21.64 35.06 -3.12
CA SER A 303 -22.57 35.83 -3.96
C SER A 303 -21.85 36.96 -4.69
N SER A 304 -22.38 37.28 -5.86
CA SER A 304 -22.63 38.58 -6.48
C SER A 304 -21.79 38.96 -7.71
N GLY A 305 -22.54 39.48 -8.70
CA GLY A 305 -22.06 40.54 -9.59
C GLY A 305 -22.29 40.37 -11.09
N ASN A 306 -23.48 40.64 -11.48
CA ASN A 306 -23.98 41.31 -12.69
C ASN A 306 -22.93 42.00 -13.59
N SER A 307 -22.93 41.70 -14.91
CA SER A 307 -22.98 42.72 -15.97
C SER A 307 -23.10 42.14 -17.38
N SER A 308 -24.15 42.54 -18.00
CA SER A 308 -24.51 42.68 -19.41
C SER A 308 -23.36 42.86 -20.43
N ASN A 309 -23.45 42.22 -21.62
CA ASN A 309 -23.59 42.99 -22.85
C ASN A 309 -24.05 42.16 -24.08
N LYS A 310 -24.89 42.87 -24.83
CA LYS A 310 -25.58 42.60 -26.08
C LYS A 310 -24.64 42.22 -27.26
N SER A 311 -25.11 41.40 -28.21
CA SER A 311 -25.69 41.85 -29.50
C SER A 311 -25.90 40.63 -30.44
N SER A 312 -27.09 40.48 -30.90
CA SER A 312 -27.65 40.66 -32.25
C SER A 312 -27.26 39.55 -33.22
N GLY A 313 -28.23 38.85 -33.70
CA GLY A 313 -29.01 39.04 -34.85
C GLY A 313 -29.67 37.79 -35.40
N THR A 314 -30.91 37.98 -35.68
CA THR A 314 -31.77 37.63 -36.80
C THR A 314 -32.23 36.19 -37.04
N SER A 315 -33.49 35.99 -36.76
CA SER A 315 -34.66 35.64 -37.64
C SER A 315 -34.69 34.24 -38.20
N SER A 316 -35.79 33.51 -38.04
CA SER A 316 -37.12 33.70 -38.56
C SER A 316 -38.09 32.57 -38.13
N ARG A 317 -39.27 32.97 -37.73
CA ARG A 317 -40.65 32.51 -38.01
C ARG A 317 -40.90 31.00 -38.22
N SER A 318 -41.86 30.43 -37.44
CA SER A 318 -43.33 30.40 -37.67
C SER A 318 -44.00 29.51 -36.62
N SER A 319 -44.93 30.04 -35.85
CA SER A 319 -46.40 29.98 -35.91
C SER A 319 -47.03 28.60 -35.61
N GLY A 320 -47.91 28.62 -34.55
CA GLY A 320 -48.94 27.63 -34.27
C GLY A 320 -49.26 27.55 -32.79
N SER A 321 -50.07 28.33 -32.24
CA SER A 321 -51.51 28.41 -32.00
C SER A 321 -52.12 27.21 -31.26
N GLY A 322 -52.76 27.50 -30.11
CA GLY A 322 -53.76 26.66 -29.45
C GLY A 322 -53.57 26.59 -27.93
N ASN A 323 -54.09 27.48 -27.17
CA ASN A 323 -55.39 27.75 -26.51
C ASN A 323 -55.90 26.58 -25.65
N SER A 324 -56.04 26.69 -24.38
CA SER A 324 -57.15 27.08 -23.49
C SER A 324 -57.02 26.42 -22.14
N SER A 325 -56.96 27.21 -21.09
CA SER A 325 -58.01 27.50 -20.11
C SER A 325 -58.36 26.41 -19.07
N GLY A 326 -58.40 26.87 -17.81
CA GLY A 326 -59.22 26.32 -16.71
C GLY A 326 -58.40 26.30 -15.39
N SER A 327 -58.38 27.28 -14.59
CA SER A 327 -59.25 27.82 -13.54
C SER A 327 -59.59 26.82 -12.41
N GLY A 328 -59.37 27.30 -11.19
CA GLY A 328 -60.04 26.93 -9.95
C GLY A 328 -59.07 26.53 -8.84
N SER A 329 -58.71 27.32 -7.94
CA SER A 329 -59.43 27.96 -6.83
C SER A 329 -59.42 27.13 -5.56
N SER A 330 -58.78 27.74 -4.57
CA SER A 330 -59.21 27.99 -3.18
C SER A 330 -59.15 26.94 -2.10
N GLY A 331 -58.61 27.42 -1.00
CA GLY A 331 -59.05 27.20 0.36
C GLY A 331 -58.15 26.26 1.16
N GLY A 332 -57.58 26.57 2.26
CA GLY A 332 -57.89 27.49 3.32
C GLY A 332 -57.62 26.81 4.63
N SER A 333 -56.83 27.45 5.45
CA SER A 333 -57.00 27.65 6.88
C SER A 333 -56.71 26.54 7.90
N LYS A 334 -55.73 26.87 8.75
CA LYS A 334 -55.78 27.02 10.21
C LYS A 334 -55.64 25.82 11.12
N SER A 335 -54.64 26.01 12.00
CA SER A 335 -54.62 26.05 13.47
C SER A 335 -54.94 24.71 14.18
N ASP A 336 -54.31 24.29 15.25
CA ASP A 336 -53.90 24.97 16.47
C ASP A 336 -53.16 24.00 17.41
N SER A 337 -52.17 24.49 18.12
CA SER A 337 -51.89 24.34 19.55
C SER A 337 -52.10 23.04 20.34
N GLY A 338 -51.09 22.76 21.19
CA GLY A 338 -51.19 22.03 22.45
C GLY A 338 -49.87 21.37 22.81
N SER A 339 -48.93 21.88 23.52
CA SER A 339 -48.84 22.18 24.94
C SER A 339 -49.05 20.98 25.86
N GLY A 340 -48.02 20.66 26.64
CA GLY A 340 -48.02 19.80 27.84
C GLY A 340 -46.73 18.95 27.86
N GLY A 341 -45.74 19.12 28.66
CA GLY A 341 -45.66 19.44 30.08
C GLY A 341 -45.52 18.12 30.86
N GLY A 342 -44.37 17.85 31.44
CA GLY A 342 -44.24 16.75 32.35
C GLY A 342 -42.79 16.50 32.77
N SER A 343 -42.39 17.21 33.79
CA SER A 343 -41.21 16.96 34.62
C SER A 343 -41.30 15.65 35.40
N GLY A 344 -40.16 15.04 35.69
CA GLY A 344 -40.06 13.93 36.60
C GLY A 344 -38.62 13.62 36.97
N SER A 345 -38.15 14.28 37.98
CA SER A 345 -36.95 14.07 38.77
C SER A 345 -37.05 12.82 39.68
N GLY A 346 -35.90 12.22 39.98
CA GLY A 346 -35.70 11.26 41.06
C GLY A 346 -34.38 10.53 40.83
N SER A 347 -33.29 10.84 41.33
CA SER A 347 -32.65 10.98 42.65
C SER A 347 -32.56 9.67 43.44
N SER A 348 -31.33 9.47 43.89
CA SER A 348 -30.81 8.67 44.99
C SER A 348 -30.75 7.14 44.74
N GLY A 349 -29.72 6.43 45.08
CA GLY A 349 -28.64 6.65 46.08
C GLY A 349 -28.13 5.29 46.47
N ASN A 350 -26.91 5.30 46.85
CA ASN A 350 -26.36 4.64 48.05
C ASN A 350 -25.64 3.32 47.87
N SER A 351 -24.31 3.35 47.95
CA SER A 351 -23.40 2.90 49.02
C SER A 351 -23.52 1.42 49.50
N GLY A 352 -22.34 0.82 49.56
CA GLY A 352 -21.96 -0.34 50.36
C GLY A 352 -20.68 -0.93 49.81
N SER A 353 -19.45 -0.63 50.18
CA SER A 353 -18.78 -0.83 51.47
C SER A 353 -18.68 -2.28 51.91
N GLY A 354 -17.44 -2.76 51.95
CA GLY A 354 -16.95 -3.94 52.67
C GLY A 354 -15.87 -4.62 51.83
N GLY A 355 -14.63 -4.68 52.12
CA GLY A 355 -13.92 -4.72 53.40
C GLY A 355 -13.42 -6.13 53.65
N GLY A 356 -12.11 -6.25 53.87
CA GLY A 356 -11.50 -7.44 54.45
C GLY A 356 -10.45 -8.05 53.52
N SER A 357 -9.17 -7.71 53.72
CA SER A 357 -8.20 -8.18 54.73
C SER A 357 -7.56 -9.50 54.36
N GLU A 358 -6.27 -9.38 54.04
CA GLU A 358 -5.13 -9.95 54.78
C GLU A 358 -5.00 -11.47 54.77
N SER A 359 -3.90 -11.95 54.42
CA SER A 359 -2.66 -12.36 55.06
C SER A 359 -1.93 -13.32 54.13
N GLY A 360 -0.69 -13.28 53.82
CA GLY A 360 0.46 -13.35 54.74
C GLY A 360 1.00 -14.76 54.60
N GLY A 361 2.27 -14.91 54.19
CA GLY A 361 2.94 -16.18 54.26
C GLY A 361 4.30 -16.16 53.54
N SER A 362 5.27 -15.68 54.27
CA SER A 362 6.69 -15.87 54.05
C SER A 362 7.13 -17.33 54.25
N SER A 363 8.18 -17.73 53.61
CA SER A 363 9.41 -18.36 54.14
C SER A 363 10.14 -19.11 53.05
N SER A 364 11.33 -18.69 52.75
CA SER A 364 12.62 -19.20 53.20
C SER A 364 12.90 -20.62 52.71
N GLY A 365 13.92 -20.83 51.94
CA GLY A 365 15.28 -20.91 52.32
C GLY A 365 15.84 -22.20 51.77
N GLY A 366 17.07 -22.24 51.31
CA GLY A 366 17.80 -23.49 51.13
C GLY A 366 18.94 -23.38 50.13
N SER A 367 20.06 -22.92 50.64
CA SER A 367 21.39 -23.08 50.06
C SER A 367 21.85 -24.52 50.07
N SER A 368 22.71 -24.89 49.13
CA SER A 368 23.95 -25.70 49.28
C SER A 368 24.46 -26.07 47.90
N SER A 369 25.59 -25.58 47.39
CA SER A 369 26.98 -25.91 47.71
C SER A 369 27.37 -27.35 47.34
N GLY A 370 28.39 -27.43 46.51
CA GLY A 370 29.27 -28.57 46.24
C GLY A 370 29.59 -28.61 44.74
N GLY A 371 30.76 -28.39 44.21
CA GLY A 371 32.12 -28.63 44.74
C GLY A 371 32.72 -29.83 44.01
N GLY A 372 33.83 -29.63 43.33
CA GLY A 372 34.71 -30.68 42.85
C GLY A 372 34.97 -30.66 41.35
N SER A 373 36.05 -30.10 40.91
CA SER A 373 37.47 -30.49 40.89
C SER A 373 37.84 -31.45 39.75
N GLU A 374 38.67 -30.90 38.88
CA GLU A 374 39.96 -31.45 38.39
C GLU A 374 39.91 -32.76 37.58
N SER A 375 40.58 -32.94 36.52
CA SER A 375 41.95 -32.80 36.05
C SER A 375 42.01 -33.37 34.65
N GLY A 376 42.72 -32.86 33.68
CA GLY A 376 44.14 -32.94 33.53
C GLY A 376 44.45 -33.97 32.43
N GLY A 377 45.18 -33.61 31.39
CA GLY A 377 45.76 -34.59 30.49
C GLY A 377 46.24 -34.00 29.15
N SER A 378 47.49 -33.56 29.18
CA SER A 378 48.35 -33.26 28.03
C SER A 378 48.73 -34.50 27.25
N SER A 379 48.98 -34.35 25.92
CA SER A 379 50.20 -34.79 25.21
C SER A 379 49.92 -34.73 23.70
N SER A 380 50.57 -33.89 22.92
CA SER A 380 51.91 -33.99 22.31
C SER A 380 52.05 -35.09 21.25
N GLY A 381 52.43 -34.65 20.06
CA GLY A 381 53.04 -35.45 18.99
C GLY A 381 52.50 -34.94 17.65
N GLY A 382 53.18 -34.25 16.79
CA GLY A 382 54.57 -34.38 16.35
C GLY A 382 54.57 -35.21 15.07
N GLY A 383 54.85 -34.61 13.92
CA GLY A 383 55.08 -35.38 12.69
C GLY A 383 55.06 -34.48 11.46
N GLU A 384 56.22 -33.94 11.16
CA GLU A 384 56.65 -33.40 9.87
C GLU A 384 56.59 -34.48 8.76
N SER A 385 56.37 -34.13 7.53
CA SER A 385 57.37 -33.96 6.47
C SER A 385 56.73 -34.01 5.07
N SER A 386 57.05 -33.01 4.33
CA SER A 386 57.75 -32.96 3.02
C SER A 386 57.10 -33.64 1.82
N GLY A 387 56.86 -32.81 0.80
CA GLY A 387 57.70 -32.79 -0.36
C GLY A 387 57.04 -33.23 -1.66
N GLY A 388 57.28 -32.45 -2.73
CA GLY A 388 57.22 -32.89 -4.13
C GLY A 388 56.21 -32.13 -4.95
N GLU A 389 56.49 -31.12 -5.57
CA GLU A 389 57.04 -30.75 -6.89
C GLU A 389 56.54 -31.57 -8.08
N SER A 390 56.11 -30.80 -9.08
CA SER A 390 56.23 -30.87 -10.55
C SER A 390 54.97 -31.28 -11.31
N ALA A 391 54.49 -30.30 -12.03
CA ALA A 391 54.47 -30.03 -13.46
C ALA A 391 53.79 -31.08 -14.36
N GLU A 392 52.71 -30.71 -15.00
CA GLU A 392 52.53 -30.47 -16.47
C GLU A 392 51.23 -29.70 -16.70
#